data_e3515b1f4ef64ebb7944ed3b62c85887
#
_entry.id   e3515b1f4ef64ebb7944ed3b62c85887
#
_cell.length_a   1.000
_cell.length_b   1.000
_cell.length_c   1.000
_cell.angle_alpha   90.00
_cell.angle_beta   90.00
_cell.angle_gamma   90.00
#
_symmetry.space_group_name_H-M   'P 1'
#
loop_
_entity.id
_entity.type
_entity.pdbx_description
1 polymer ?
#
loop_
_entity_poly.entity_id
_entity_poly.type
_entity_poly.pdbx_seq_one_letter_code
_entity_poly.pdbx_strand_id
1 'polypeptide(L)'
;MTKVFKAFLVLTVVLMVFSSCKKKLVQAAESNDGAEKSAANFTIGFSIDTLAIERWRRDCDVFLNTAKDLGADVIVQNAGNSVQEQQKQIGYLINRNVKAIVIVPKQADSLTECIRLAKSKNIPVISYDRLILNADISLYITVDSKAVGTLMAKELLTRNSKGKWFCFYGPQEDYNMSLIKRGVENQIKGAPVSISLVYYTDGWNYDLSYQKMIELIKEKNLPDVIVAGNDAVANSIIQALGEFYPENNILIGGQDADIAGCQNVVSGKQTVTIYKPINELAQKAAEIACSLAQGKSVEEASGTKDVIDNGYGEIPVLWMQPVAVTKRNMDEVIIKS
;
A
#
# COMPACT_ATOMS: atom_id res chain seq x y z
N MET A 1 74.86 -10.89 -22.02
CA MET A 1 75.23 -10.68 -23.44
C MET A 1 74.04 -9.93 -24.08
N THR A 2 74.12 -8.58 -24.17
CA THR A 2 74.38 -7.81 -25.38
C THR A 2 73.24 -7.89 -26.42
N LYS A 3 72.52 -6.89 -26.84
CA LYS A 3 72.82 -5.50 -27.29
C LYS A 3 71.48 -4.80 -27.46
N VAL A 4 71.09 -3.66 -26.96
CA VAL A 4 71.44 -2.27 -27.33
C VAL A 4 71.39 -2.04 -28.87
N PHE A 5 70.48 -1.20 -29.35
CA PHE A 5 70.76 0.00 -30.15
C PHE A 5 69.48 0.52 -30.83
N LYS A 6 69.10 1.76 -30.45
CA LYS A 6 68.97 3.03 -31.16
C LYS A 6 67.79 3.12 -32.14
N ALA A 7 66.82 3.95 -31.87
CA ALA A 7 66.68 5.41 -32.13
C ALA A 7 66.92 5.76 -33.64
N PHE A 8 65.89 6.28 -34.29
CA PHE A 8 66.02 7.58 -34.99
C PHE A 8 64.65 8.13 -35.37
N LEU A 9 64.51 9.35 -35.01
CA LEU A 9 63.54 10.39 -35.34
C LEU A 9 63.52 10.63 -36.86
N VAL A 10 62.34 10.66 -37.50
CA VAL A 10 62.16 11.46 -38.76
C VAL A 10 60.86 12.22 -38.66
N LEU A 11 61.04 13.46 -38.38
CA LEU A 11 60.09 14.56 -38.57
C LEU A 11 59.95 14.82 -40.05
N THR A 12 58.77 14.65 -40.63
CA THR A 12 58.51 15.24 -41.95
C THR A 12 57.20 16.01 -41.91
N VAL A 13 57.35 17.33 -41.87
CA VAL A 13 56.36 18.34 -42.14
C VAL A 13 56.00 18.28 -43.63
N VAL A 14 54.75 18.08 -43.98
CA VAL A 14 54.20 18.48 -45.26
C VAL A 14 52.96 19.30 -45.03
N LEU A 15 53.14 20.58 -45.27
CA LEU A 15 52.08 21.57 -45.44
C LEU A 15 51.47 21.46 -46.85
N MET A 16 50.19 21.89 -46.90
CA MET A 16 49.38 22.32 -48.06
C MET A 16 48.74 21.17 -48.88
N VAL A 17 47.44 21.23 -49.07
CA VAL A 17 46.71 22.23 -49.92
C VAL A 17 45.26 22.32 -49.53
N PHE A 18 44.75 23.52 -49.36
CA PHE A 18 43.34 23.86 -49.32
C PHE A 18 42.64 23.47 -50.61
N SER A 19 41.64 22.62 -50.55
CA SER A 19 40.61 22.52 -51.59
C SER A 19 39.23 22.62 -50.96
N SER A 20 38.62 23.72 -51.19
CA SER A 20 37.26 24.09 -50.80
C SER A 20 36.27 23.13 -51.47
N CYS A 21 35.63 22.26 -50.68
CA CYS A 21 34.41 21.61 -51.10
C CYS A 21 33.32 21.95 -50.06
N LYS A 22 32.44 22.89 -50.44
CA LYS A 22 31.19 23.15 -49.76
C LYS A 22 30.34 21.90 -49.79
N LYS A 23 30.42 21.05 -48.77
CA LYS A 23 29.39 20.08 -48.48
C LYS A 23 28.39 20.72 -47.53
N LYS A 24 27.13 20.85 -48.01
CA LYS A 24 25.97 21.15 -47.21
C LYS A 24 25.99 20.25 -45.99
N LEU A 25 26.20 20.81 -44.79
CA LEU A 25 25.84 20.18 -43.54
C LEU A 25 24.30 20.10 -43.53
N VAL A 26 23.77 18.88 -43.66
CA VAL A 26 22.44 18.56 -43.21
C VAL A 26 22.53 18.68 -41.69
N GLN A 27 21.97 19.76 -41.14
CA GLN A 27 21.65 19.86 -39.71
C GLN A 27 20.71 18.71 -39.40
N ALA A 28 21.25 17.62 -38.81
CA ALA A 28 20.44 16.74 -38.00
C ALA A 28 19.86 17.60 -36.88
N ALA A 29 18.57 17.79 -36.93
CA ALA A 29 17.82 18.31 -35.79
C ALA A 29 18.11 17.36 -34.63
N GLU A 30 18.99 17.77 -33.72
CA GLU A 30 18.98 17.25 -32.37
C GLU A 30 17.60 17.60 -31.84
N SER A 31 16.73 16.61 -31.78
CA SER A 31 15.54 16.64 -30.93
C SER A 31 16.05 16.79 -29.51
N ASN A 32 16.05 18.03 -29.07
CA ASN A 32 16.23 18.41 -27.67
C ASN A 32 15.00 17.87 -26.93
N ASP A 33 15.01 16.58 -26.62
CA ASP A 33 14.14 15.97 -25.61
C ASP A 33 14.70 16.31 -24.22
N GLY A 34 15.02 17.59 -24.05
CA GLY A 34 15.15 18.23 -22.77
C GLY A 34 13.74 18.52 -22.27
N ALA A 35 13.06 17.50 -21.75
CA ALA A 35 12.02 17.78 -20.80
C ALA A 35 12.70 18.58 -19.67
N GLU A 36 12.55 19.91 -19.71
CA GLU A 36 12.85 20.77 -18.58
C GLU A 36 12.13 20.12 -17.40
N LYS A 37 12.91 19.55 -16.46
CA LYS A 37 12.40 19.23 -15.13
C LYS A 37 11.91 20.57 -14.59
N SER A 38 10.61 20.83 -14.71
CA SER A 38 9.95 21.91 -13.98
C SER A 38 10.40 21.74 -12.53
N ALA A 39 11.12 22.74 -12.02
CA ALA A 39 11.54 22.71 -10.62
C ALA A 39 10.28 22.55 -9.78
N ALA A 40 10.22 21.53 -8.96
CA ALA A 40 9.06 21.28 -8.13
C ALA A 40 8.80 22.50 -7.25
N ASN A 41 7.56 22.96 -7.25
CA ASN A 41 7.19 24.17 -6.52
C ASN A 41 7.16 23.93 -4.99
N PHE A 42 7.03 22.66 -4.56
CA PHE A 42 6.96 22.26 -3.14
C PHE A 42 7.27 20.76 -2.97
N THR A 43 7.58 20.39 -1.72
CA THR A 43 7.89 19.00 -1.37
C THR A 43 6.87 18.44 -0.40
N ILE A 44 6.43 17.21 -0.62
CA ILE A 44 5.55 16.42 0.26
C ILE A 44 6.36 15.29 0.91
N GLY A 45 6.10 14.99 2.18
CA GLY A 45 6.61 13.80 2.84
C GLY A 45 5.63 12.64 2.73
N PHE A 46 6.13 11.43 2.42
CA PHE A 46 5.34 10.21 2.48
C PHE A 46 6.04 9.17 3.38
N SER A 47 5.47 8.90 4.55
CA SER A 47 6.01 7.96 5.54
C SER A 47 5.21 6.66 5.52
N ILE A 48 5.87 5.57 5.19
CA ILE A 48 5.28 4.22 5.07
C ILE A 48 5.87 3.32 6.16
N ASP A 49 5.02 2.50 6.79
CA ASP A 49 5.43 1.54 7.81
C ASP A 49 6.41 0.49 7.28
N THR A 50 6.12 -0.07 6.10
CA THR A 50 6.96 -1.05 5.42
C THR A 50 6.66 -1.13 3.93
N LEU A 51 7.67 -1.38 3.10
CA LEU A 51 7.50 -1.71 1.68
C LEU A 51 7.55 -3.22 1.41
N ALA A 52 7.57 -4.06 2.46
CA ALA A 52 7.52 -5.51 2.30
C ALA A 52 6.16 -6.01 1.79
N ILE A 53 5.08 -5.28 2.10
CA ILE A 53 3.73 -5.56 1.61
C ILE A 53 3.61 -5.05 0.17
N GLU A 54 3.21 -5.92 -0.77
CA GLU A 54 3.11 -5.61 -2.20
C GLU A 54 2.22 -4.39 -2.47
N ARG A 55 1.08 -4.30 -1.80
CA ARG A 55 0.15 -3.19 -1.91
C ARG A 55 0.83 -1.84 -1.70
N TRP A 56 1.63 -1.69 -0.64
CA TRP A 56 2.27 -0.41 -0.33
C TRP A 56 3.23 0.09 -1.40
N ARG A 57 3.84 -0.81 -2.16
CA ARG A 57 4.65 -0.42 -3.33
C ARG A 57 3.78 0.19 -4.43
N ARG A 58 2.63 -0.43 -4.72
CA ARG A 58 1.68 0.11 -5.72
C ARG A 58 1.12 1.46 -5.30
N ASP A 59 0.68 1.58 -4.04
CA ASP A 59 0.18 2.85 -3.49
C ASP A 59 1.25 3.95 -3.61
N CYS A 60 2.51 3.64 -3.28
CA CYS A 60 3.64 4.56 -3.39
C CYS A 60 3.86 5.02 -4.82
N ASP A 61 3.89 4.10 -5.79
CA ASP A 61 4.12 4.41 -7.21
C ASP A 61 3.02 5.33 -7.77
N VAL A 62 1.75 5.05 -7.47
CA VAL A 62 0.62 5.90 -7.89
C VAL A 62 0.71 7.27 -7.24
N PHE A 63 0.97 7.33 -5.92
CA PHE A 63 1.13 8.59 -5.19
C PHE A 63 2.25 9.46 -5.77
N LEU A 64 3.43 8.87 -6.01
CA LEU A 64 4.59 9.56 -6.56
C LEU A 64 4.32 10.14 -7.95
N ASN A 65 3.71 9.34 -8.85
CA ASN A 65 3.40 9.77 -10.20
C ASN A 65 2.37 10.91 -10.19
N THR A 66 1.29 10.77 -9.42
CA THR A 66 0.26 11.81 -9.29
C THR A 66 0.84 13.10 -8.71
N ALA A 67 1.62 13.02 -7.63
CA ALA A 67 2.23 14.20 -7.03
C ALA A 67 3.19 14.92 -8.00
N LYS A 68 3.99 14.17 -8.77
CA LYS A 68 4.87 14.69 -9.80
C LYS A 68 4.11 15.41 -10.91
N ASP A 69 3.00 14.83 -11.39
CA ASP A 69 2.16 15.44 -12.42
C ASP A 69 1.52 16.75 -11.94
N LEU A 70 1.33 16.88 -10.61
CA LEU A 70 0.85 18.10 -9.94
C LEU A 70 1.98 19.07 -9.55
N GLY A 71 3.23 18.81 -9.96
CA GLY A 71 4.38 19.67 -9.73
C GLY A 71 4.96 19.59 -8.32
N ALA A 72 4.76 18.51 -7.61
CA ALA A 72 5.35 18.25 -6.29
C ALA A 72 6.52 17.26 -6.36
N ASP A 73 7.57 17.50 -5.58
CA ASP A 73 8.53 16.46 -5.20
C ASP A 73 8.02 15.70 -3.99
N VAL A 74 8.37 14.42 -3.90
CA VAL A 74 8.02 13.58 -2.75
C VAL A 74 9.26 12.97 -2.11
N ILE A 75 9.38 13.13 -0.79
CA ILE A 75 10.38 12.41 0.02
C ILE A 75 9.68 11.21 0.65
N VAL A 76 9.95 10.01 0.14
CA VAL A 76 9.44 8.76 0.71
C VAL A 76 10.37 8.27 1.82
N GLN A 77 9.78 7.87 2.94
CA GLN A 77 10.46 7.27 4.07
C GLN A 77 9.82 5.91 4.40
N ASN A 78 10.64 4.86 4.42
CA ASN A 78 10.21 3.51 4.75
C ASN A 78 10.72 3.14 6.15
N ALA A 79 9.81 2.97 7.10
CA ALA A 79 10.13 2.70 8.50
C ALA A 79 10.62 1.26 8.76
N GLY A 80 10.56 0.36 7.76
CA GLY A 80 11.01 -1.01 7.92
C GLY A 80 10.31 -1.75 9.06
N ASN A 81 9.02 -1.47 9.27
CA ASN A 81 8.19 -2.06 10.33
C ASN A 81 8.60 -1.64 11.77
N SER A 82 9.30 -0.51 11.94
CA SER A 82 9.74 0.02 13.22
C SER A 82 9.05 1.34 13.58
N VAL A 83 8.41 1.38 14.74
CA VAL A 83 7.78 2.60 15.28
C VAL A 83 8.80 3.69 15.51
N GLN A 84 9.93 3.34 16.15
CA GLN A 84 10.99 4.29 16.47
C GLN A 84 11.62 4.90 15.21
N GLU A 85 11.79 4.07 14.17
CA GLU A 85 12.31 4.57 12.90
C GLU A 85 11.30 5.48 12.22
N GLN A 86 10.01 5.14 12.24
CA GLN A 86 8.96 6.00 11.69
C GLN A 86 8.91 7.37 12.37
N GLN A 87 9.01 7.41 13.69
CA GLN A 87 9.05 8.66 14.46
C GLN A 87 10.26 9.55 14.06
N LYS A 88 11.46 8.97 13.93
CA LYS A 88 12.67 9.69 13.48
C LYS A 88 12.51 10.23 12.06
N GLN A 89 11.93 9.42 11.15
CA GLN A 89 11.73 9.78 9.77
C GLN A 89 10.69 10.89 9.61
N ILE A 90 9.61 10.89 10.40
CA ILE A 90 8.65 12.00 10.42
C ILE A 90 9.35 13.29 10.90
N GLY A 91 10.17 13.19 11.96
CA GLY A 91 11.01 14.32 12.41
C GLY A 91 11.94 14.84 11.33
N TYR A 92 12.56 13.95 10.55
CA TYR A 92 13.37 14.33 9.39
C TYR A 92 12.53 15.07 8.33
N LEU A 93 11.36 14.58 7.96
CA LEU A 93 10.47 15.25 6.99
C LEU A 93 10.09 16.66 7.46
N ILE A 94 9.75 16.81 8.75
CA ILE A 94 9.45 18.11 9.36
C ILE A 94 10.64 19.06 9.25
N ASN A 95 11.87 18.59 9.52
CA ASN A 95 13.09 19.38 9.42
C ASN A 95 13.47 19.71 7.97
N ARG A 96 13.01 18.94 7.00
CA ARG A 96 13.12 19.24 5.56
C ARG A 96 12.11 20.28 5.08
N ASN A 97 11.26 20.79 5.98
CA ASN A 97 10.22 21.78 5.72
C ASN A 97 9.26 21.36 4.58
N VAL A 98 8.89 20.06 4.55
CA VAL A 98 7.86 19.58 3.63
C VAL A 98 6.55 20.32 3.87
N LYS A 99 5.73 20.48 2.83
CA LYS A 99 4.49 21.27 2.90
C LYS A 99 3.27 20.47 3.35
N ALA A 100 3.35 19.15 3.28
CA ALA A 100 2.35 18.22 3.83
C ALA A 100 3.05 16.88 4.13
N ILE A 101 2.50 16.09 5.05
CA ILE A 101 2.99 14.75 5.33
C ILE A 101 1.83 13.77 5.22
N VAL A 102 2.00 12.71 4.42
CA VAL A 102 1.09 11.56 4.35
C VAL A 102 1.74 10.40 5.09
N ILE A 103 1.00 9.73 5.97
CA ILE A 103 1.54 8.70 6.86
C ILE A 103 0.67 7.47 6.82
N VAL A 104 1.27 6.31 6.52
CA VAL A 104 0.76 4.98 6.86
C VAL A 104 1.33 4.60 8.23
N PRO A 105 0.59 4.75 9.34
CA PRO A 105 1.17 4.51 10.65
C PRO A 105 1.45 3.02 10.88
N LYS A 106 2.63 2.71 11.44
CA LYS A 106 2.94 1.35 11.90
C LYS A 106 2.08 0.95 13.09
N GLN A 107 1.88 1.88 14.01
CA GLN A 107 1.06 1.72 15.21
C GLN A 107 0.21 2.97 15.42
N ALA A 108 -1.08 2.78 15.62
CA ALA A 108 -2.07 3.84 15.56
C ALA A 108 -1.86 4.97 16.58
N ASP A 109 -1.39 4.65 17.79
CA ASP A 109 -1.28 5.58 18.93
C ASP A 109 0.16 6.06 19.21
N SER A 110 1.11 5.74 18.31
CA SER A 110 2.53 5.99 18.55
C SER A 110 3.07 7.33 18.05
N LEU A 111 2.26 8.12 17.33
CA LEU A 111 2.75 9.27 16.57
C LEU A 111 2.28 10.63 17.12
N THR A 112 1.61 10.70 18.27
CA THR A 112 1.01 11.92 18.83
C THR A 112 2.00 13.08 18.90
N GLU A 113 3.22 12.86 19.40
CA GLU A 113 4.23 13.93 19.51
C GLU A 113 4.77 14.38 18.15
N CYS A 114 4.92 13.45 17.20
CA CYS A 114 5.31 13.80 15.83
C CYS A 114 4.27 14.68 15.14
N ILE A 115 2.98 14.35 15.33
CA ILE A 115 1.86 15.15 14.79
C ILE A 115 1.80 16.53 15.44
N ARG A 116 1.96 16.60 16.77
CA ARG A 116 2.03 17.88 17.49
C ARG A 116 3.15 18.78 16.97
N LEU A 117 4.32 18.18 16.69
CA LEU A 117 5.44 18.93 16.13
C LEU A 117 5.16 19.40 14.69
N ALA A 118 4.58 18.56 13.83
CA ALA A 118 4.20 18.94 12.47
C ALA A 118 3.20 20.11 12.49
N LYS A 119 2.17 20.01 13.35
CA LYS A 119 1.15 21.07 13.53
C LYS A 119 1.74 22.38 14.02
N SER A 120 2.70 22.36 14.95
CA SER A 120 3.39 23.58 15.43
C SER A 120 4.17 24.31 14.32
N LYS A 121 4.45 23.63 13.22
CA LYS A 121 5.07 24.19 12.02
C LYS A 121 4.10 24.41 10.86
N ASN A 122 2.79 24.33 11.13
CA ASN A 122 1.71 24.44 10.13
C ASN A 122 1.86 23.45 8.97
N ILE A 123 2.38 22.25 9.24
CA ILE A 123 2.47 21.17 8.26
C ILE A 123 1.23 20.27 8.43
N PRO A 124 0.30 20.24 7.45
CA PRO A 124 -0.85 19.36 7.49
C PRO A 124 -0.41 17.89 7.41
N VAL A 125 -1.10 17.04 8.19
CA VAL A 125 -0.86 15.61 8.24
C VAL A 125 -2.08 14.84 7.79
N ILE A 126 -1.90 13.96 6.80
CA ILE A 126 -2.91 13.04 6.31
C ILE A 126 -2.57 11.64 6.82
N SER A 127 -3.50 11.03 7.57
CA SER A 127 -3.45 9.62 7.91
C SER A 127 -3.96 8.82 6.71
N TYR A 128 -3.14 7.91 6.19
CA TYR A 128 -3.41 7.15 4.98
C TYR A 128 -3.68 5.69 5.32
N ASP A 129 -4.81 5.17 4.88
CA ASP A 129 -5.29 3.80 5.07
C ASP A 129 -5.52 3.39 6.54
N ARG A 130 -4.53 3.54 7.41
CA ARG A 130 -4.62 3.27 8.85
C ARG A 130 -4.80 4.57 9.64
N LEU A 131 -5.68 4.56 10.64
CA LEU A 131 -5.97 5.75 11.45
C LEU A 131 -4.87 6.01 12.47
N ILE A 132 -4.39 7.26 12.53
CA ILE A 132 -3.59 7.77 13.64
C ILE A 132 -4.55 8.18 14.76
N LEU A 133 -4.40 7.56 15.93
CA LEU A 133 -5.20 7.82 17.11
C LEU A 133 -4.59 8.89 18.01
N ASN A 134 -5.44 9.55 18.82
CA ASN A 134 -5.06 10.49 19.87
C ASN A 134 -4.19 11.67 19.38
N ALA A 135 -4.37 12.10 18.12
CA ALA A 135 -3.57 13.14 17.51
C ALA A 135 -4.40 14.03 16.59
N ASP A 136 -4.05 15.31 16.52
CA ASP A 136 -4.70 16.34 15.70
C ASP A 136 -4.21 16.27 14.25
N ILE A 137 -4.67 15.25 13.52
CA ILE A 137 -4.42 15.11 12.09
C ILE A 137 -5.39 15.97 11.27
N SER A 138 -4.98 16.35 10.06
CA SER A 138 -5.80 17.19 9.18
C SER A 138 -6.90 16.39 8.47
N LEU A 139 -6.60 15.17 8.06
CA LEU A 139 -7.52 14.30 7.32
C LEU A 139 -7.15 12.83 7.54
N TYR A 140 -8.14 11.97 7.59
CA TYR A 140 -7.99 10.54 7.39
C TYR A 140 -8.55 10.14 6.03
N ILE A 141 -7.78 9.43 5.20
CA ILE A 141 -8.22 8.86 3.92
C ILE A 141 -8.02 7.35 3.93
N THR A 142 -9.08 6.60 3.66
CA THR A 142 -9.06 5.14 3.81
C THR A 142 -10.14 4.45 2.99
N VAL A 143 -10.03 3.12 2.92
CA VAL A 143 -11.14 2.24 2.52
C VAL A 143 -11.91 1.80 3.77
N ASP A 144 -13.23 1.71 3.70
CA ASP A 144 -14.06 1.26 4.84
C ASP A 144 -13.73 -0.20 5.22
N SER A 145 -12.79 -0.34 6.16
CA SER A 145 -12.33 -1.64 6.65
C SER A 145 -13.43 -2.45 7.36
N LYS A 146 -14.44 -1.78 7.96
CA LYS A 146 -15.58 -2.49 8.51
C LYS A 146 -16.45 -3.10 7.40
N ALA A 147 -16.64 -2.35 6.30
CA ALA A 147 -17.34 -2.86 5.13
C ALA A 147 -16.56 -4.01 4.47
N VAL A 148 -15.22 -3.99 4.48
CA VAL A 148 -14.38 -5.13 4.03
C VAL A 148 -14.76 -6.41 4.78
N GLY A 149 -14.75 -6.38 6.11
CA GLY A 149 -15.13 -7.55 6.93
C GLY A 149 -16.57 -7.99 6.70
N THR A 150 -17.49 -7.02 6.59
CA THR A 150 -18.92 -7.28 6.32
C THR A 150 -19.12 -7.97 4.96
N LEU A 151 -18.53 -7.46 3.89
CA LEU A 151 -18.64 -8.02 2.54
C LEU A 151 -18.02 -9.41 2.46
N MET A 152 -16.84 -9.61 3.06
CA MET A 152 -16.17 -10.91 3.11
C MET A 152 -17.04 -11.95 3.79
N ALA A 153 -17.53 -11.67 5.00
CA ALA A 153 -18.40 -12.57 5.74
C ALA A 153 -19.72 -12.84 5.01
N LYS A 154 -20.32 -11.82 4.38
CA LYS A 154 -21.54 -11.95 3.57
C LYS A 154 -21.34 -12.97 2.44
N GLU A 155 -20.27 -12.84 1.66
CA GLU A 155 -19.99 -13.77 0.54
C GLU A 155 -19.71 -15.19 1.04
N LEU A 156 -19.01 -15.35 2.16
CA LEU A 156 -18.77 -16.67 2.78
C LEU A 156 -20.07 -17.30 3.29
N LEU A 157 -20.94 -16.52 3.96
CA LEU A 157 -22.25 -17.00 4.42
C LEU A 157 -23.19 -17.44 3.30
N THR A 158 -23.10 -16.84 2.11
CA THR A 158 -23.91 -17.28 0.96
C THR A 158 -23.54 -18.68 0.48
N ARG A 159 -22.33 -19.15 0.78
CA ARG A 159 -21.81 -20.47 0.41
C ARG A 159 -21.93 -21.49 1.53
N ASN A 160 -21.74 -21.04 2.77
CA ASN A 160 -21.92 -21.86 3.96
C ASN A 160 -22.50 -21.02 5.10
N SER A 161 -23.79 -21.12 5.33
CA SER A 161 -24.54 -20.32 6.30
C SER A 161 -24.40 -20.81 7.76
N LYS A 162 -23.61 -21.84 8.03
CA LYS A 162 -23.41 -22.45 9.36
C LYS A 162 -22.00 -22.97 9.51
N GLY A 163 -21.64 -23.41 10.72
CA GLY A 163 -20.43 -24.18 10.95
C GLY A 163 -19.34 -23.44 11.69
N LYS A 164 -18.15 -23.99 11.61
CA LYS A 164 -16.97 -23.60 12.37
C LYS A 164 -16.09 -22.69 11.54
N TRP A 165 -15.88 -21.49 12.02
CA TRP A 165 -15.07 -20.48 11.36
C TRP A 165 -13.75 -20.25 12.09
N PHE A 166 -12.66 -20.11 11.34
CA PHE A 166 -11.37 -19.63 11.82
C PHE A 166 -11.06 -18.27 11.22
N CYS A 167 -10.52 -17.39 12.05
CA CYS A 167 -10.09 -16.05 11.62
C CYS A 167 -8.57 -15.94 11.79
N PHE A 168 -7.86 -15.74 10.69
CA PHE A 168 -6.44 -15.46 10.65
C PHE A 168 -6.25 -13.99 10.27
N TYR A 169 -6.27 -13.13 11.24
CA TYR A 169 -6.09 -11.69 11.03
C TYR A 169 -4.62 -11.30 10.87
N GLY A 170 -4.35 -10.07 10.42
CA GLY A 170 -3.04 -9.44 10.52
C GLY A 170 -2.66 -9.11 11.97
N PRO A 171 -1.59 -8.30 12.18
CA PRO A 171 -1.15 -7.92 13.52
C PRO A 171 -2.27 -7.31 14.36
N GLN A 172 -2.28 -7.61 15.65
CA GLN A 172 -3.32 -7.15 16.56
C GLN A 172 -3.30 -5.62 16.74
N GLU A 173 -2.14 -5.01 16.60
CA GLU A 173 -1.95 -3.56 16.66
C GLU A 173 -2.37 -2.81 15.39
N ASP A 174 -2.69 -3.53 14.30
CA ASP A 174 -3.22 -2.91 13.09
C ASP A 174 -4.69 -2.54 13.30
N TYR A 175 -4.98 -1.24 13.33
CA TYR A 175 -6.32 -0.73 13.59
C TYR A 175 -7.37 -1.27 12.61
N ASN A 176 -7.01 -1.43 11.33
CA ASN A 176 -7.92 -1.96 10.32
C ASN A 176 -8.36 -3.39 10.62
N MET A 177 -7.51 -4.21 11.26
CA MET A 177 -7.89 -5.56 11.66
C MET A 177 -9.00 -5.57 12.69
N SER A 178 -9.02 -4.59 13.61
CA SER A 178 -10.11 -4.43 14.58
C SER A 178 -11.45 -4.10 13.90
N LEU A 179 -11.42 -3.29 12.84
CA LEU A 179 -12.61 -2.92 12.07
C LEU A 179 -13.11 -4.07 11.21
N ILE A 180 -12.21 -4.79 10.53
CA ILE A 180 -12.54 -5.99 9.74
C ILE A 180 -13.19 -7.04 10.64
N LYS A 181 -12.59 -7.31 11.80
CA LYS A 181 -13.14 -8.23 12.81
C LYS A 181 -14.56 -7.84 13.21
N ARG A 182 -14.80 -6.55 13.54
CA ARG A 182 -16.15 -6.05 13.84
C ARG A 182 -17.12 -6.24 12.67
N GLY A 183 -16.67 -6.01 11.44
CA GLY A 183 -17.47 -6.23 10.24
C GLY A 183 -17.90 -7.70 10.09
N VAL A 184 -16.95 -8.63 10.27
CA VAL A 184 -17.20 -10.07 10.24
C VAL A 184 -18.17 -10.48 11.35
N GLU A 185 -17.89 -10.12 12.62
CA GLU A 185 -18.71 -10.46 13.77
C GLU A 185 -20.15 -9.93 13.66
N ASN A 186 -20.31 -8.70 13.18
CA ASN A 186 -21.64 -8.12 12.97
C ASN A 186 -22.41 -8.86 11.89
N GLN A 187 -21.74 -9.26 10.80
CA GLN A 187 -22.39 -9.92 9.67
C GLN A 187 -22.83 -11.35 10.00
N ILE A 188 -22.08 -12.07 10.84
CA ILE A 188 -22.43 -13.44 11.22
C ILE A 188 -23.37 -13.49 12.43
N LYS A 189 -23.69 -12.36 13.05
CA LYS A 189 -24.56 -12.28 14.23
C LYS A 189 -25.95 -12.87 13.91
N GLY A 190 -26.35 -13.87 14.70
CA GLY A 190 -27.63 -14.57 14.50
C GLY A 190 -27.59 -15.74 13.50
N ALA A 191 -26.48 -15.92 12.77
CA ALA A 191 -26.25 -17.14 11.99
C ALA A 191 -25.74 -18.28 12.92
N PRO A 192 -26.00 -19.57 12.57
CA PRO A 192 -25.47 -20.70 13.31
C PRO A 192 -23.99 -20.94 12.99
N VAL A 193 -23.17 -19.92 13.20
CA VAL A 193 -21.73 -19.87 12.96
C VAL A 193 -21.01 -19.72 14.29
N SER A 194 -19.92 -20.48 14.48
CA SER A 194 -19.03 -20.37 15.64
C SER A 194 -17.62 -19.97 15.21
N ILE A 195 -17.13 -18.81 15.64
CA ILE A 195 -15.70 -18.47 15.53
C ILE A 195 -14.96 -19.26 16.61
N SER A 196 -14.28 -20.33 16.22
CA SER A 196 -13.59 -21.26 17.14
C SER A 196 -12.10 -21.00 17.24
N LEU A 197 -11.53 -20.16 16.35
CA LEU A 197 -10.15 -19.73 16.39
C LEU A 197 -10.06 -18.27 15.93
N VAL A 198 -9.33 -17.47 16.69
CA VAL A 198 -8.80 -16.18 16.25
C VAL A 198 -7.28 -16.23 16.39
N TYR A 199 -6.59 -16.10 15.29
CA TYR A 199 -5.13 -16.09 15.22
C TYR A 199 -4.67 -14.78 14.61
N TYR A 200 -3.61 -14.18 15.16
CA TYR A 200 -3.02 -12.94 14.66
C TYR A 200 -1.65 -13.25 14.03
N THR A 201 -1.49 -12.84 12.77
CA THR A 201 -0.25 -12.99 12.01
C THR A 201 0.67 -11.83 12.34
N ASP A 202 1.48 -12.00 13.37
CA ASP A 202 2.35 -10.95 13.90
C ASP A 202 3.29 -10.40 12.83
N GLY A 203 3.44 -9.06 12.81
CA GLY A 203 4.29 -8.35 11.86
C GLY A 203 3.97 -8.61 10.38
N TRP A 204 2.79 -9.16 10.04
CA TRP A 204 2.46 -9.65 8.70
C TRP A 204 3.44 -10.73 8.19
N ASN A 205 4.00 -11.53 9.11
CA ASN A 205 4.84 -12.66 8.76
C ASN A 205 3.96 -13.87 8.35
N TYR A 206 3.74 -14.02 7.05
CA TYR A 206 2.82 -15.02 6.47
C TYR A 206 3.23 -16.47 6.77
N ASP A 207 4.51 -16.73 7.04
CA ASP A 207 4.98 -18.06 7.45
C ASP A 207 4.32 -18.53 8.77
N LEU A 208 3.98 -17.59 9.66
CA LEU A 208 3.28 -17.91 10.91
C LEU A 208 1.89 -18.52 10.63
N SER A 209 1.15 -17.98 9.66
CA SER A 209 -0.16 -18.50 9.27
C SER A 209 -0.04 -19.86 8.58
N TYR A 210 0.99 -20.05 7.74
CA TYR A 210 1.31 -21.33 7.13
C TYR A 210 1.59 -22.40 8.20
N GLN A 211 2.49 -22.14 9.15
CA GLN A 211 2.85 -23.05 10.22
C GLN A 211 1.65 -23.36 11.12
N LYS A 212 0.85 -22.36 11.48
CA LYS A 212 -0.36 -22.54 12.29
C LYS A 212 -1.37 -23.44 11.58
N MET A 213 -1.53 -23.29 10.27
CA MET A 213 -2.44 -24.14 9.50
C MET A 213 -1.96 -25.61 9.49
N ILE A 214 -0.65 -25.86 9.35
CA ILE A 214 -0.06 -27.20 9.43
C ILE A 214 -0.33 -27.84 10.81
N GLU A 215 -0.15 -27.07 11.89
CA GLU A 215 -0.47 -27.53 13.25
C GLU A 215 -1.92 -27.99 13.34
N LEU A 216 -2.87 -27.16 12.89
CA LEU A 216 -4.29 -27.46 12.92
C LEU A 216 -4.67 -28.68 12.08
N ILE A 217 -4.01 -28.88 10.92
CA ILE A 217 -4.19 -30.08 10.09
C ILE A 217 -3.73 -31.33 10.85
N LYS A 218 -2.56 -31.30 11.49
CA LYS A 218 -2.05 -32.43 12.30
C LYS A 218 -2.95 -32.75 13.47
N GLU A 219 -3.54 -31.75 14.10
CA GLU A 219 -4.51 -31.93 15.21
C GLU A 219 -5.91 -32.38 14.75
N LYS A 220 -6.14 -32.44 13.42
CA LYS A 220 -7.47 -32.67 12.82
C LYS A 220 -8.51 -31.65 13.27
N ASN A 221 -8.06 -30.46 13.60
CA ASN A 221 -8.87 -29.34 14.05
C ASN A 221 -9.10 -28.38 12.86
N LEU A 222 -10.01 -28.71 11.97
CA LEU A 222 -10.27 -27.99 10.73
C LEU A 222 -11.58 -27.20 10.81
N PRO A 223 -11.65 -26.02 10.14
CA PRO A 223 -12.87 -25.24 10.02
C PRO A 223 -13.63 -25.56 8.74
N ASP A 224 -14.86 -25.06 8.65
CA ASP A 224 -15.62 -25.00 7.40
C ASP A 224 -15.25 -23.75 6.58
N VAL A 225 -14.88 -22.67 7.28
CA VAL A 225 -14.61 -21.36 6.69
C VAL A 225 -13.39 -20.70 7.34
N ILE A 226 -12.58 -20.04 6.53
CA ILE A 226 -11.46 -19.21 6.97
C ILE A 226 -11.65 -17.76 6.50
N VAL A 227 -11.57 -16.84 7.44
CA VAL A 227 -11.42 -15.40 7.19
C VAL A 227 -9.94 -15.08 7.32
N ALA A 228 -9.31 -14.66 6.24
CA ALA A 228 -7.92 -14.23 6.22
C ALA A 228 -7.80 -12.71 6.21
N GLY A 229 -6.85 -12.17 6.97
CA GLY A 229 -6.61 -10.74 7.11
C GLY A 229 -6.23 -10.04 5.80
N ASN A 230 -5.61 -10.78 4.88
CA ASN A 230 -5.39 -10.37 3.48
C ASN A 230 -5.16 -11.59 2.58
N ASP A 231 -4.97 -11.35 1.28
CA ASP A 231 -4.77 -12.42 0.29
C ASP A 231 -3.44 -13.15 0.49
N ALA A 232 -2.40 -12.49 1.01
CA ALA A 232 -1.12 -13.15 1.29
C ALA A 232 -1.24 -14.15 2.46
N VAL A 233 -2.01 -13.80 3.52
CA VAL A 233 -2.39 -14.75 4.59
C VAL A 233 -3.24 -15.89 4.02
N ALA A 234 -4.24 -15.58 3.17
CA ALA A 234 -5.06 -16.60 2.52
C ALA A 234 -4.19 -17.55 1.69
N ASN A 235 -3.24 -17.01 0.90
CA ASN A 235 -2.35 -17.79 0.05
C ASN A 235 -1.46 -18.74 0.86
N SER A 236 -0.90 -18.30 1.98
CA SER A 236 -0.06 -19.15 2.84
C SER A 236 -0.87 -20.31 3.45
N ILE A 237 -2.13 -20.04 3.83
CA ILE A 237 -3.05 -21.08 4.31
C ILE A 237 -3.41 -22.06 3.17
N ILE A 238 -3.73 -21.57 1.98
CA ILE A 238 -4.02 -22.38 0.78
C ILE A 238 -2.84 -23.29 0.45
N GLN A 239 -1.61 -22.77 0.57
CA GLN A 239 -0.40 -23.55 0.36
C GLN A 239 -0.31 -24.71 1.37
N ALA A 240 -0.48 -24.45 2.67
CA ALA A 240 -0.46 -25.48 3.69
C ALA A 240 -1.55 -26.55 3.47
N LEU A 241 -2.76 -26.13 3.12
CA LEU A 241 -3.85 -27.02 2.78
C LEU A 241 -3.51 -27.87 1.53
N GLY A 242 -2.97 -27.27 0.49
CA GLY A 242 -2.59 -27.99 -0.74
C GLY A 242 -1.52 -29.06 -0.52
N GLU A 243 -0.59 -28.81 0.40
CA GLU A 243 0.50 -29.75 0.72
C GLU A 243 0.07 -30.88 1.66
N PHE A 244 -0.76 -30.57 2.67
CA PHE A 244 -1.04 -31.50 3.77
C PHE A 244 -2.50 -31.95 3.88
N TYR A 245 -3.43 -31.30 3.17
CA TYR A 245 -4.86 -31.64 3.14
C TYR A 245 -5.51 -31.22 1.81
N PRO A 246 -5.05 -31.78 0.66
CA PRO A 246 -5.48 -31.33 -0.67
C PRO A 246 -6.98 -31.56 -0.97
N GLU A 247 -7.59 -32.59 -0.40
CA GLU A 247 -9.01 -32.94 -0.57
C GLU A 247 -9.93 -32.14 0.36
N ASN A 248 -9.66 -30.82 0.53
CA ASN A 248 -10.48 -29.99 1.40
C ASN A 248 -11.54 -29.18 0.61
N ASN A 249 -12.60 -28.78 1.32
CA ASN A 249 -13.66 -27.91 0.80
C ASN A 249 -13.82 -26.66 1.68
N ILE A 250 -12.75 -26.22 2.31
CA ILE A 250 -12.74 -25.06 3.21
C ILE A 250 -12.92 -23.79 2.37
N LEU A 251 -13.93 -22.98 2.73
CA LEU A 251 -14.13 -21.69 2.09
C LEU A 251 -13.16 -20.67 2.67
N ILE A 252 -12.49 -19.89 1.81
CA ILE A 252 -11.47 -18.92 2.24
C ILE A 252 -11.81 -17.55 1.67
N GLY A 253 -11.89 -16.54 2.54
CA GLY A 253 -12.00 -15.13 2.16
C GLY A 253 -10.71 -14.38 2.49
N GLY A 254 -10.36 -13.43 1.63
CA GLY A 254 -9.24 -12.51 1.80
C GLY A 254 -9.60 -11.10 1.35
N GLN A 255 -8.62 -10.21 1.30
CA GLN A 255 -8.75 -8.86 0.77
C GLN A 255 -7.47 -8.43 0.05
N ASP A 256 -7.53 -7.30 -0.65
CA ASP A 256 -6.54 -6.57 -1.43
C ASP A 256 -6.58 -6.88 -2.93
N ALA A 257 -7.20 -7.97 -3.36
CA ALA A 257 -7.22 -8.44 -4.73
C ALA A 257 -5.80 -8.51 -5.35
N ASP A 258 -4.87 -9.06 -4.56
CA ASP A 258 -3.51 -9.34 -5.01
C ASP A 258 -3.51 -10.35 -6.16
N ILE A 259 -2.46 -10.36 -6.98
CA ILE A 259 -2.36 -11.27 -8.13
C ILE A 259 -2.59 -12.72 -7.69
N ALA A 260 -1.94 -13.17 -6.62
CA ALA A 260 -2.12 -14.52 -6.08
C ALA A 260 -3.55 -14.76 -5.57
N GLY A 261 -4.15 -13.77 -4.90
CA GLY A 261 -5.54 -13.82 -4.43
C GLY A 261 -6.53 -13.96 -5.60
N CYS A 262 -6.37 -13.14 -6.64
CA CYS A 262 -7.18 -13.23 -7.86
C CYS A 262 -7.04 -14.59 -8.54
N GLN A 263 -5.82 -15.12 -8.68
CA GLN A 263 -5.57 -16.45 -9.23
C GLN A 263 -6.21 -17.56 -8.39
N ASN A 264 -6.15 -17.45 -7.05
CA ASN A 264 -6.81 -18.38 -6.15
C ASN A 264 -8.34 -18.32 -6.26
N VAL A 265 -8.92 -17.14 -6.44
CA VAL A 265 -10.37 -16.99 -6.68
C VAL A 265 -10.78 -17.62 -8.02
N VAL A 266 -10.03 -17.37 -9.10
CA VAL A 266 -10.30 -17.95 -10.43
C VAL A 266 -10.20 -19.47 -10.41
N SER A 267 -9.17 -20.02 -9.73
CA SER A 267 -8.96 -21.47 -9.60
C SER A 267 -9.90 -22.14 -8.58
N GLY A 268 -10.68 -21.36 -7.80
CA GLY A 268 -11.61 -21.88 -6.80
C GLY A 268 -10.98 -22.25 -5.45
N LYS A 269 -9.69 -21.97 -5.25
CA LYS A 269 -8.97 -22.18 -3.98
C LYS A 269 -9.33 -21.13 -2.94
N GLN A 270 -9.74 -19.95 -3.36
CA GLN A 270 -10.26 -18.87 -2.54
C GLN A 270 -11.67 -18.52 -2.99
N THR A 271 -12.57 -18.24 -2.07
CA THR A 271 -13.99 -17.99 -2.36
C THR A 271 -14.23 -16.55 -2.80
N VAL A 272 -13.57 -15.62 -2.13
CA VAL A 272 -13.73 -14.18 -2.30
C VAL A 272 -12.44 -13.45 -1.91
N THR A 273 -12.13 -12.41 -2.64
CA THR A 273 -11.24 -11.35 -2.17
C THR A 273 -12.00 -10.03 -2.17
N ILE A 274 -11.67 -9.14 -1.24
CA ILE A 274 -12.29 -7.81 -1.19
C ILE A 274 -11.32 -6.82 -1.83
N TYR A 275 -11.71 -6.34 -3.02
CA TYR A 275 -10.96 -5.30 -3.73
C TYR A 275 -11.11 -3.97 -3.00
N LYS A 276 -9.99 -3.32 -2.80
CA LYS A 276 -9.90 -1.95 -2.32
C LYS A 276 -9.39 -1.09 -3.48
N PRO A 277 -10.06 0.04 -3.83
CA PRO A 277 -9.63 0.89 -4.95
C PRO A 277 -8.37 1.68 -4.57
N ILE A 278 -7.24 0.97 -4.39
CA ILE A 278 -5.99 1.53 -3.86
C ILE A 278 -5.37 2.55 -4.81
N ASN A 279 -5.50 2.37 -6.12
CA ASN A 279 -5.01 3.36 -7.10
C ASN A 279 -5.76 4.69 -6.93
N GLU A 280 -7.08 4.65 -6.80
CA GLU A 280 -7.90 5.85 -6.56
C GLU A 280 -7.58 6.45 -5.18
N LEU A 281 -7.41 5.62 -4.14
CA LEU A 281 -7.04 6.06 -2.80
C LEU A 281 -5.71 6.82 -2.81
N ALA A 282 -4.67 6.26 -3.45
CA ALA A 282 -3.34 6.86 -3.54
C ALA A 282 -3.33 8.14 -4.39
N GLN A 283 -4.05 8.13 -5.51
CA GLN A 283 -4.24 9.30 -6.35
C GLN A 283 -4.91 10.43 -5.57
N LYS A 284 -6.04 10.16 -4.89
CA LYS A 284 -6.75 11.13 -4.07
C LYS A 284 -5.90 11.66 -2.92
N ALA A 285 -5.13 10.80 -2.27
CA ALA A 285 -4.22 11.24 -1.21
C ALA A 285 -3.15 12.21 -1.73
N ALA A 286 -2.59 11.96 -2.92
CA ALA A 286 -1.62 12.86 -3.55
C ALA A 286 -2.26 14.19 -3.96
N GLU A 287 -3.45 14.16 -4.60
CA GLU A 287 -4.21 15.36 -4.99
C GLU A 287 -4.51 16.25 -3.77
N ILE A 288 -4.97 15.63 -2.67
CA ILE A 288 -5.30 16.33 -1.44
C ILE A 288 -4.03 16.88 -0.77
N ALA A 289 -2.97 16.07 -0.68
CA ALA A 289 -1.70 16.51 -0.09
C ALA A 289 -1.11 17.72 -0.86
N CYS A 290 -1.17 17.70 -2.19
CA CYS A 290 -0.75 18.83 -3.04
C CYS A 290 -1.63 20.07 -2.79
N SER A 291 -2.94 19.90 -2.69
CA SER A 291 -3.89 21.00 -2.41
C SER A 291 -3.66 21.63 -1.05
N LEU A 292 -3.45 20.82 0.00
CA LEU A 292 -3.12 21.31 1.34
C LEU A 292 -1.75 22.00 1.38
N ALA A 293 -0.76 21.46 0.65
CA ALA A 293 0.56 22.07 0.51
C ALA A 293 0.51 23.46 -0.15
N GLN A 294 -0.49 23.71 -0.99
CA GLN A 294 -0.79 24.99 -1.64
C GLN A 294 -1.67 25.90 -0.80
N GLY A 295 -2.04 25.51 0.43
CA GLY A 295 -2.79 26.33 1.39
C GLY A 295 -4.32 26.24 1.29
N LYS A 296 -4.86 25.28 0.51
CA LYS A 296 -6.31 25.03 0.53
C LYS A 296 -6.74 24.43 1.87
N SER A 297 -7.98 24.68 2.26
CA SER A 297 -8.60 24.00 3.40
C SER A 297 -8.83 22.51 3.13
N VAL A 298 -9.02 21.71 4.17
CA VAL A 298 -9.33 20.28 4.05
C VAL A 298 -10.63 20.06 3.28
N GLU A 299 -11.66 20.85 3.52
CA GLU A 299 -12.94 20.76 2.82
C GLU A 299 -12.78 21.06 1.32
N GLU A 300 -12.04 22.11 0.96
CA GLU A 300 -11.75 22.43 -0.45
C GLU A 300 -10.90 21.36 -1.15
N ALA A 301 -9.96 20.74 -0.40
CA ALA A 301 -9.05 19.75 -0.95
C ALA A 301 -9.70 18.36 -1.11
N SER A 302 -10.52 17.94 -0.14
CA SER A 302 -11.09 16.58 -0.08
C SER A 302 -12.56 16.49 -0.51
N GLY A 303 -13.31 17.59 -0.38
CA GLY A 303 -14.77 17.61 -0.59
C GLY A 303 -15.55 16.82 0.46
N THR A 304 -14.90 16.23 1.46
CA THR A 304 -15.59 15.43 2.48
C THR A 304 -16.25 16.28 3.54
N LYS A 305 -17.39 15.81 4.05
CA LYS A 305 -18.08 16.32 5.25
C LYS A 305 -18.19 15.26 6.34
N ASP A 306 -17.73 14.04 6.04
CA ASP A 306 -17.71 12.95 6.99
C ASP A 306 -16.62 13.18 8.03
N VAL A 307 -16.89 12.75 9.24
CA VAL A 307 -15.94 12.82 10.36
C VAL A 307 -15.85 11.47 11.09
N ILE A 308 -14.72 11.27 11.76
CA ILE A 308 -14.48 10.13 12.65
C ILE A 308 -13.82 10.63 13.91
N ASP A 309 -14.24 10.11 15.07
CA ASP A 309 -13.53 10.32 16.32
C ASP A 309 -12.27 9.43 16.37
N ASN A 310 -11.11 10.06 16.47
CA ASN A 310 -9.83 9.36 16.60
C ASN A 310 -9.27 9.38 18.03
N GLY A 311 -10.08 9.76 19.02
CA GLY A 311 -9.67 9.91 20.42
C GLY A 311 -9.09 11.27 20.78
N TYR A 312 -8.67 12.08 19.80
CA TYR A 312 -8.35 13.50 19.97
C TYR A 312 -9.60 14.38 19.78
N GLY A 313 -10.46 14.00 18.82
CA GLY A 313 -11.68 14.68 18.45
C GLY A 313 -12.21 14.21 17.11
N GLU A 314 -13.19 14.93 16.59
CA GLU A 314 -13.74 14.68 15.25
C GLU A 314 -12.76 15.13 14.17
N ILE A 315 -12.29 14.15 13.37
CA ILE A 315 -11.33 14.35 12.29
C ILE A 315 -12.06 14.14 10.96
N PRO A 316 -11.89 15.02 9.95
CA PRO A 316 -12.42 14.80 8.61
C PRO A 316 -11.94 13.44 8.05
N VAL A 317 -12.85 12.69 7.41
CA VAL A 317 -12.52 11.40 6.81
C VAL A 317 -13.07 11.28 5.40
N LEU A 318 -12.24 10.77 4.48
CA LEU A 318 -12.66 10.41 3.12
C LEU A 318 -12.67 8.88 2.98
N TRP A 319 -13.86 8.33 2.76
CA TRP A 319 -14.10 6.90 2.65
C TRP A 319 -14.09 6.44 1.19
N MET A 320 -13.28 5.43 0.87
CA MET A 320 -13.42 4.65 -0.35
C MET A 320 -14.21 3.37 -0.07
N GLN A 321 -15.07 2.96 -1.03
CA GLN A 321 -15.89 1.78 -0.84
C GLN A 321 -15.21 0.52 -1.38
N PRO A 322 -15.11 -0.55 -0.58
CA PRO A 322 -14.58 -1.83 -1.04
C PRO A 322 -15.61 -2.58 -1.89
N VAL A 323 -15.13 -3.51 -2.73
CA VAL A 323 -15.98 -4.36 -3.57
C VAL A 323 -15.61 -5.83 -3.36
N ALA A 324 -16.62 -6.68 -3.13
CA ALA A 324 -16.40 -8.12 -3.08
C ALA A 324 -16.14 -8.69 -4.47
N VAL A 325 -15.02 -9.37 -4.65
CA VAL A 325 -14.59 -9.98 -5.91
C VAL A 325 -14.64 -11.49 -5.78
N THR A 326 -15.43 -12.10 -6.62
CA THR A 326 -15.60 -13.55 -6.74
C THR A 326 -15.32 -13.97 -8.17
N LYS A 327 -15.27 -15.26 -8.44
CA LYS A 327 -15.13 -15.76 -9.82
C LYS A 327 -16.20 -15.20 -10.79
N ARG A 328 -17.36 -14.77 -10.27
CA ARG A 328 -18.48 -14.30 -11.11
C ARG A 328 -18.29 -12.89 -11.68
N ASN A 329 -17.59 -12.02 -10.93
CA ASN A 329 -17.43 -10.61 -11.31
C ASN A 329 -15.95 -10.16 -11.42
N MET A 330 -15.01 -11.11 -11.45
CA MET A 330 -13.58 -10.85 -11.57
C MET A 330 -13.26 -9.98 -12.80
N ASP A 331 -13.82 -10.34 -13.97
CA ASP A 331 -13.54 -9.64 -15.22
C ASP A 331 -14.05 -8.20 -15.20
N GLU A 332 -15.16 -7.95 -14.51
CA GLU A 332 -15.76 -6.62 -14.42
C GLU A 332 -15.00 -5.72 -13.45
N VAL A 333 -14.64 -6.25 -12.28
CA VAL A 333 -14.08 -5.44 -11.19
C VAL A 333 -12.55 -5.28 -11.31
N ILE A 334 -11.84 -6.28 -11.83
CA ILE A 334 -10.37 -6.29 -11.83
C ILE A 334 -9.77 -6.08 -13.22
N ILE A 335 -10.34 -6.70 -14.25
CA ILE A 335 -9.71 -6.71 -15.58
C ILE A 335 -10.13 -5.50 -16.42
N LYS A 336 -11.33 -4.96 -16.19
CA LYS A 336 -11.87 -3.82 -16.93
C LYS A 336 -11.76 -2.48 -16.19
N SER A 337 -11.37 -2.47 -14.92
CA SER A 337 -11.06 -1.27 -14.13
C SER A 337 -9.58 -0.89 -14.28
#